data_7a417be3d03cdf16c371f858273e4661
#
_entry.id   7a417be3d03cdf16c371f858273e4661
#
_cell.length_a   1.000
_cell.length_b   1.000
_cell.length_c   1.000
_cell.angle_alpha   90.00
_cell.angle_beta   90.00
_cell.angle_gamma   90.00
#
_symmetry.space_group_name_H-M   'P 1'
#
loop_
_entity.id
_entity.type
_entity.pdbx_description
1 polymer ?
#
loop_
_entity_poly.entity_id
_entity_poly.type
_entity_poly.pdbx_seq_one_letter_code
_entity_poly.pdbx_strand_id
1 'polypeptide(L)'
;MANNANDKLLEEATESVNAVETASVKQKSRKKTEKKVFSEVTIVADGNERKSALAKGINRIVNLKNAETICGNIKKKGYRKAEKIQVIEAEKATKNRDITLVDINGELINEANASEYYLVVDGQHRVYAVAEFNQWVEENGDSDLSTITVPAEIVELVKGETVAEYINDINITKQEWKIADYVQGAANVHKDNKFLQTYQGFIKSKERPDGFPISTLNRIFCGNQTAISQKDFSLLCSGITEKGKIQKDIIPAHNIENGLKFIQICREKGFLDKDIAKRFLISEFNDIKQGHSLEKAFEVFSSITPNDKEAMFNERKNLGEKLVREQIQTIVNRQ
;
A
#
# COMPACT_ATOMS: atom_id res chain seq x y z
N MET A 1 -3.61 -31.12 16.94
CA MET A 1 -2.37 -30.48 17.42
C MET A 1 -1.52 -29.87 16.30
N ALA A 2 -2.02 -29.76 15.06
CA ALA A 2 -1.26 -29.23 13.92
C ALA A 2 -1.55 -27.75 13.60
N ASN A 3 -2.56 -27.14 14.20
CA ASN A 3 -2.95 -25.75 13.89
C ASN A 3 -2.11 -24.66 14.58
N ASN A 4 -1.42 -25.00 15.68
CA ASN A 4 -0.64 -23.99 16.44
C ASN A 4 0.73 -23.65 15.83
N ALA A 5 1.27 -24.47 14.94
CA ALA A 5 2.58 -24.20 14.31
C ALA A 5 2.46 -23.21 13.13
N ASN A 6 1.35 -23.25 12.40
CA ASN A 6 1.13 -22.39 11.25
C ASN A 6 0.74 -20.95 11.65
N ASP A 7 0.00 -20.80 12.76
CA ASP A 7 -0.33 -19.46 13.27
C ASP A 7 0.92 -18.74 13.80
N LYS A 8 1.85 -19.48 14.41
CA LYS A 8 3.12 -18.93 14.90
C LYS A 8 4.05 -18.50 13.77
N LEU A 9 4.09 -19.25 12.66
CA LEU A 9 4.85 -18.88 11.46
C LEU A 9 4.26 -17.65 10.74
N LEU A 10 2.96 -17.44 10.85
CA LEU A 10 2.27 -16.28 10.28
C LEU A 10 2.49 -15.01 11.13
N GLU A 11 2.50 -15.14 12.46
CA GLU A 11 2.87 -14.05 13.38
C GLU A 11 4.35 -13.68 13.23
N GLU A 12 5.25 -14.64 13.15
CA GLU A 12 6.68 -14.40 12.91
C GLU A 12 6.94 -13.80 11.52
N ALA A 13 6.16 -14.16 10.49
CA ALA A 13 6.24 -13.53 9.17
C ALA A 13 5.71 -12.10 9.19
N THR A 14 4.67 -11.81 9.98
CA THR A 14 4.11 -10.45 10.14
C THR A 14 5.00 -9.60 11.04
N GLU A 15 5.60 -10.19 12.08
CA GLU A 15 6.61 -9.51 12.91
C GLU A 15 7.92 -9.28 12.15
N SER A 16 8.33 -10.19 11.26
CA SER A 16 9.51 -9.98 10.42
C SER A 16 9.28 -8.89 9.35
N VAL A 17 8.07 -8.71 8.85
CA VAL A 17 7.70 -7.58 7.99
C VAL A 17 7.77 -6.27 8.78
N ASN A 18 7.30 -6.25 10.03
CA ASN A 18 7.39 -5.09 10.92
C ASN A 18 8.82 -4.85 11.44
N ALA A 19 9.62 -5.89 11.64
CA ALA A 19 11.03 -5.78 12.07
C ALA A 19 11.95 -5.33 10.93
N VAL A 20 11.64 -5.65 9.67
CA VAL A 20 12.38 -5.15 8.50
C VAL A 20 12.08 -3.67 8.24
N GLU A 21 10.90 -3.16 8.60
CA GLU A 21 10.65 -1.71 8.66
C GLU A 21 11.59 -1.02 9.67
N THR A 22 11.94 -1.67 10.76
CA THR A 22 12.87 -1.11 11.78
C THR A 22 14.34 -1.33 11.46
N ALA A 23 14.73 -2.34 10.70
CA ALA A 23 16.14 -2.66 10.42
C ALA A 23 16.70 -2.01 9.14
N SER A 24 15.88 -1.75 8.11
CA SER A 24 16.29 -1.04 6.90
C SER A 24 16.52 0.48 7.10
N VAL A 25 16.16 1.01 8.27
CA VAL A 25 16.34 2.42 8.67
C VAL A 25 17.78 2.69 9.16
N LYS A 26 18.65 1.67 9.35
CA LYS A 26 19.96 1.84 9.99
C LYS A 26 21.17 2.07 9.08
N GLN A 27 21.00 2.30 7.79
CA GLN A 27 22.15 2.68 6.94
C GLN A 27 21.84 3.71 5.86
N LYS A 28 21.49 4.90 6.25
CA LYS A 28 21.86 6.21 5.66
C LYS A 28 21.46 7.24 6.69
N SER A 29 22.36 8.06 7.16
CA SER A 29 22.10 9.21 8.00
C SER A 29 21.10 10.16 7.30
N ARG A 30 19.83 9.79 7.31
CA ARG A 30 18.75 10.72 7.02
C ARG A 30 18.65 11.61 8.25
N LYS A 31 18.93 12.90 8.08
CA LYS A 31 18.47 13.93 9.01
C LYS A 31 17.06 13.52 9.42
N LYS A 32 16.85 13.33 10.72
CA LYS A 32 15.52 13.14 11.32
C LYS A 32 14.72 14.37 10.90
N THR A 33 13.92 14.25 9.85
CA THR A 33 12.99 15.30 9.47
C THR A 33 11.99 15.32 10.61
N GLU A 34 11.97 16.37 11.39
CA GLU A 34 10.96 16.60 12.41
C GLU A 34 9.60 16.42 11.73
N LYS A 35 8.72 15.63 12.36
CA LYS A 35 7.37 15.37 11.83
C LYS A 35 6.68 16.73 11.79
N LYS A 36 6.36 17.23 10.60
CA LYS A 36 5.64 18.50 10.44
C LYS A 36 4.28 18.34 11.12
N VAL A 37 4.00 19.17 12.10
CA VAL A 37 2.71 19.25 12.79
C VAL A 37 1.86 20.28 12.06
N PHE A 38 0.62 19.94 11.75
CA PHE A 38 -0.33 20.80 11.06
C PHE A 38 -1.37 21.34 12.03
N SER A 39 -1.80 22.59 11.83
CA SER A 39 -2.95 23.14 12.55
C SER A 39 -4.22 22.38 12.19
N GLU A 40 -5.14 22.27 13.15
CA GLU A 40 -6.45 21.67 12.94
C GLU A 40 -7.25 22.46 11.88
N VAL A 41 -7.99 21.77 11.04
CA VAL A 41 -8.80 22.37 9.98
C VAL A 41 -10.27 22.19 10.28
N THR A 42 -10.99 23.31 10.36
CA THR A 42 -12.45 23.32 10.45
C THR A 42 -13.07 23.14 9.07
N ILE A 43 -14.00 22.22 8.96
CA ILE A 43 -14.80 21.94 7.77
C ILE A 43 -16.23 22.40 8.03
N VAL A 44 -16.81 23.09 7.05
CA VAL A 44 -18.19 23.56 7.09
C VAL A 44 -19.03 22.80 6.08
N ALA A 45 -20.02 22.06 6.55
CA ALA A 45 -20.99 21.35 5.70
C ALA A 45 -22.40 21.51 6.29
N ASP A 46 -23.38 21.83 5.46
CA ASP A 46 -24.78 22.02 5.82
C ASP A 46 -25.00 22.93 7.05
N GLY A 47 -24.16 23.99 7.15
CA GLY A 47 -24.21 24.95 8.25
C GLY A 47 -23.58 24.50 9.57
N ASN A 48 -23.02 23.29 9.61
CA ASN A 48 -22.32 22.76 10.79
C ASN A 48 -20.81 22.83 10.60
N GLU A 49 -20.10 23.13 11.68
CA GLU A 49 -18.64 23.15 11.72
C GLU A 49 -18.13 21.91 12.48
N ARG A 50 -17.22 21.17 11.88
CA ARG A 50 -16.54 20.03 12.50
C ARG A 50 -15.09 19.99 12.08
N LYS A 51 -14.25 19.27 12.82
CA LYS A 51 -12.84 19.01 12.52
C LYS A 51 -12.67 18.05 11.36
N SER A 52 -11.49 18.04 10.75
CA SER A 52 -11.16 17.10 9.68
C SER A 52 -10.64 15.76 10.21
N ALA A 53 -11.17 14.66 9.70
CA ALA A 53 -10.67 13.31 9.91
C ALA A 53 -10.27 12.65 8.60
N LEU A 54 -9.37 11.68 8.67
CA LEU A 54 -8.91 10.84 7.56
C LEU A 54 -9.09 9.36 7.91
N ALA A 55 -9.35 8.53 6.92
CA ALA A 55 -9.39 7.07 7.07
C ALA A 55 -7.96 6.52 6.90
N LYS A 56 -7.36 6.05 8.01
CA LYS A 56 -5.99 5.51 8.02
C LYS A 56 -5.88 4.30 7.09
N GLY A 57 -4.92 4.36 6.16
CA GLY A 57 -4.66 3.28 5.20
C GLY A 57 -5.65 3.22 4.00
N ILE A 58 -6.77 3.95 4.05
CA ILE A 58 -7.75 4.01 2.95
C ILE A 58 -7.53 5.27 2.12
N ASN A 59 -7.46 6.43 2.77
CA ASN A 59 -7.07 7.65 2.06
C ASN A 59 -5.66 7.50 1.49
N ARG A 60 -5.42 8.05 0.31
CA ARG A 60 -4.08 8.09 -0.30
C ARG A 60 -3.11 8.84 0.59
N ILE A 61 -1.83 8.43 0.53
CA ILE A 61 -0.76 9.21 1.14
C ILE A 61 -0.72 10.58 0.48
N VAL A 62 -0.81 11.62 1.29
CA VAL A 62 -0.84 13.00 0.82
C VAL A 62 0.49 13.38 0.19
N ASN A 63 0.45 13.88 -1.03
CA ASN A 63 1.59 14.50 -1.65
C ASN A 63 1.78 15.93 -1.11
N LEU A 64 2.64 16.08 -0.10
CA LEU A 64 2.88 17.36 0.56
C LEU A 64 3.33 18.47 -0.41
N LYS A 65 4.10 18.14 -1.45
CA LYS A 65 4.49 19.13 -2.50
C LYS A 65 3.27 19.69 -3.25
N ASN A 66 2.25 18.84 -3.46
CA ASN A 66 1.01 19.30 -4.07
C ASN A 66 0.23 20.19 -3.10
N ALA A 67 0.16 19.83 -1.83
CA ALA A 67 -0.46 20.66 -0.79
C ALA A 67 0.26 22.02 -0.66
N GLU A 68 1.60 22.06 -0.64
CA GLU A 68 2.41 23.29 -0.64
C GLU A 68 2.12 24.16 -1.88
N THR A 69 1.97 23.55 -3.04
CA THR A 69 1.62 24.27 -4.27
C THR A 69 0.24 24.91 -4.16
N ILE A 70 -0.75 24.18 -3.64
CA ILE A 70 -2.11 24.69 -3.40
C ILE A 70 -2.07 25.81 -2.36
N CYS A 71 -1.35 25.65 -1.25
CA CYS A 71 -1.14 26.66 -0.22
C CYS A 71 -0.54 27.94 -0.82
N GLY A 72 0.50 27.83 -1.66
CA GLY A 72 1.09 28.96 -2.38
C GLY A 72 0.09 29.69 -3.29
N ASN A 73 -0.83 28.97 -3.91
CA ASN A 73 -1.92 29.56 -4.70
C ASN A 73 -2.96 30.27 -3.82
N ILE A 74 -3.30 29.71 -2.66
CA ILE A 74 -4.20 30.32 -1.68
C ILE A 74 -3.62 31.65 -1.19
N LYS A 75 -2.33 31.69 -0.85
CA LYS A 75 -1.64 32.92 -0.42
C LYS A 75 -1.69 34.02 -1.49
N LYS A 76 -1.63 33.67 -2.79
CA LYS A 76 -1.59 34.60 -3.90
C LYS A 76 -2.98 35.06 -4.39
N LYS A 77 -3.97 34.18 -4.35
CA LYS A 77 -5.25 34.37 -5.07
C LYS A 77 -6.48 34.21 -4.18
N GLY A 78 -6.28 33.85 -2.90
CA GLY A 78 -7.35 33.46 -1.98
C GLY A 78 -7.86 32.04 -2.20
N TYR A 79 -8.64 31.55 -1.24
CA TYR A 79 -9.28 30.24 -1.31
C TYR A 79 -10.57 30.29 -2.16
N ARG A 80 -10.72 29.34 -3.08
CA ARG A 80 -11.91 29.24 -3.95
C ARG A 80 -13.04 28.51 -3.24
N LYS A 81 -13.93 29.22 -2.56
CA LYS A 81 -15.05 28.66 -1.81
C LYS A 81 -16.02 27.82 -2.66
N ALA A 82 -16.07 28.00 -3.97
CA ALA A 82 -16.88 27.19 -4.88
C ALA A 82 -16.37 25.74 -5.06
N GLU A 83 -15.10 25.50 -4.75
CA GLU A 83 -14.50 24.17 -4.84
C GLU A 83 -14.69 23.43 -3.50
N LYS A 84 -15.90 22.88 -3.27
CA LYS A 84 -16.20 22.07 -2.10
C LYS A 84 -15.39 20.77 -2.08
N ILE A 85 -15.02 20.31 -0.90
CA ILE A 85 -14.52 18.93 -0.68
C ILE A 85 -15.70 18.00 -0.39
N GLN A 86 -15.48 16.69 -0.46
CA GLN A 86 -16.52 15.71 -0.11
C GLN A 86 -16.19 15.08 1.23
N VAL A 87 -17.21 14.96 2.06
CA VAL A 87 -17.09 14.44 3.43
C VAL A 87 -18.24 13.52 3.80
N ILE A 88 -17.99 12.65 4.77
CA ILE A 88 -19.00 11.83 5.44
C ILE A 88 -18.95 12.22 6.93
N GLU A 89 -20.08 12.19 7.61
CA GLU A 89 -20.09 12.35 9.08
C GLU A 89 -19.30 11.19 9.70
N ALA A 90 -18.23 11.50 10.44
CA ALA A 90 -17.29 10.51 10.93
C ALA A 90 -17.95 9.46 11.84
N GLU A 91 -18.96 9.84 12.62
CA GLU A 91 -19.75 8.92 13.44
C GLU A 91 -20.56 7.88 12.60
N LYS A 92 -20.97 8.24 11.39
CA LYS A 92 -21.62 7.29 10.45
C LYS A 92 -20.60 6.32 9.86
N ALA A 93 -19.38 6.80 9.60
CA ALA A 93 -18.29 6.00 9.10
C ALA A 93 -17.80 4.95 10.11
N THR A 94 -17.72 5.31 11.40
CA THR A 94 -17.27 4.38 12.46
C THR A 94 -18.27 3.26 12.74
N LYS A 95 -19.57 3.49 12.55
CA LYS A 95 -20.60 2.44 12.69
C LYS A 95 -20.38 1.24 11.76
N ASN A 96 -19.68 1.43 10.66
CA ASN A 96 -19.31 0.37 9.71
C ASN A 96 -18.03 -0.40 10.11
N ARG A 97 -17.57 -0.33 11.35
CA ARG A 97 -16.51 -1.06 12.07
C ARG A 97 -15.14 -1.24 11.38
N ASP A 98 -15.00 -0.92 10.10
CA ASP A 98 -13.81 -1.27 9.31
C ASP A 98 -12.84 -0.11 9.07
N ILE A 99 -13.06 1.04 9.74
CA ILE A 99 -12.28 2.25 9.47
C ILE A 99 -11.61 2.72 10.75
N THR A 100 -10.30 2.89 10.67
CA THR A 100 -9.54 3.61 11.70
C THR A 100 -9.49 5.07 11.31
N LEU A 101 -10.10 5.94 12.11
CA LEU A 101 -10.05 7.38 11.90
C LEU A 101 -8.83 7.99 12.59
N VAL A 102 -8.21 8.92 11.89
CA VAL A 102 -7.12 9.74 12.41
C VAL A 102 -7.36 11.20 12.06
N ASP A 103 -6.82 12.10 12.87
CA ASP A 103 -6.75 13.51 12.53
C ASP A 103 -5.68 13.80 11.45
N ILE A 104 -5.50 15.06 11.10
CA ILE A 104 -4.52 15.50 10.10
C ILE A 104 -3.07 15.19 10.50
N ASN A 105 -2.80 15.00 11.80
CA ASN A 105 -1.48 14.68 12.35
C ASN A 105 -1.25 13.18 12.53
N GLY A 106 -2.30 12.36 12.26
CA GLY A 106 -2.28 10.92 12.38
C GLY A 106 -2.60 10.40 13.79
N GLU A 107 -3.12 11.26 14.68
CA GLU A 107 -3.62 10.87 16.01
C GLU A 107 -4.97 10.16 15.88
N LEU A 108 -5.16 9.10 16.67
CA LEU A 108 -6.36 8.27 16.62
C LEU A 108 -7.57 9.04 17.14
N ILE A 109 -8.67 9.01 16.39
CA ILE A 109 -9.97 9.52 16.77
C ILE A 109 -10.80 8.32 17.25
N ASN A 110 -11.26 8.37 18.49
CA ASN A 110 -12.11 7.33 19.06
C ASN A 110 -13.59 7.55 18.70
N GLU A 111 -14.40 6.50 18.86
CA GLU A 111 -15.84 6.56 18.55
C GLU A 111 -16.60 7.63 19.34
N ALA A 112 -16.19 7.92 20.59
CA ALA A 112 -16.85 8.90 21.43
C ALA A 112 -16.71 10.33 20.88
N ASN A 113 -15.60 10.63 20.20
CA ASN A 113 -15.32 11.96 19.65
C ASN A 113 -15.65 12.05 18.15
N ALA A 114 -16.05 10.95 17.52
CA ALA A 114 -16.29 10.92 16.06
C ALA A 114 -17.34 11.95 15.60
N SER A 115 -18.31 12.31 16.45
CA SER A 115 -19.31 13.33 16.14
C SER A 115 -18.75 14.75 15.97
N GLU A 116 -17.52 15.00 16.44
CA GLU A 116 -16.82 16.29 16.27
C GLU A 116 -16.13 16.40 14.90
N TYR A 117 -16.15 15.34 14.08
CA TYR A 117 -15.35 15.25 12.87
C TYR A 117 -16.19 14.98 11.62
N TYR A 118 -15.68 15.47 10.50
CA TYR A 118 -16.04 15.02 9.16
C TYR A 118 -14.91 14.18 8.58
N LEU A 119 -15.21 12.98 8.12
CA LEU A 119 -14.27 12.14 7.37
C LEU A 119 -14.13 12.69 5.95
N VAL A 120 -12.95 13.14 5.59
CA VAL A 120 -12.65 13.63 4.25
C VAL A 120 -12.48 12.44 3.31
N VAL A 121 -13.39 12.33 2.34
CA VAL A 121 -13.34 11.29 1.31
C VAL A 121 -12.74 11.79 -0.01
N ASP A 122 -12.90 13.09 -0.31
CA ASP A 122 -12.20 13.76 -1.40
C ASP A 122 -11.71 15.16 -0.98
N GLY A 123 -10.59 15.59 -1.56
CA GLY A 123 -10.03 16.92 -1.31
C GLY A 123 -9.00 16.99 -0.18
N GLN A 124 -8.45 15.88 0.28
CA GLN A 124 -7.45 15.83 1.34
C GLN A 124 -6.25 16.78 1.11
N HIS A 125 -5.74 16.93 -0.12
CA HIS A 125 -4.65 17.87 -0.41
C HIS A 125 -5.04 19.32 -0.13
N ARG A 126 -6.32 19.67 -0.33
CA ARG A 126 -6.85 21.01 0.00
C ARG A 126 -6.93 21.21 1.51
N VAL A 127 -7.33 20.19 2.27
CA VAL A 127 -7.32 20.23 3.74
C VAL A 127 -5.92 20.49 4.26
N TYR A 128 -4.91 19.73 3.80
CA TYR A 128 -3.50 19.96 4.18
C TYR A 128 -2.98 21.32 3.76
N ALA A 129 -3.37 21.82 2.58
CA ALA A 129 -2.99 23.16 2.10
C ALA A 129 -3.60 24.27 2.96
N VAL A 130 -4.84 24.08 3.43
CA VAL A 130 -5.48 25.04 4.33
C VAL A 130 -4.87 24.97 5.72
N ALA A 131 -4.55 23.77 6.23
CA ALA A 131 -3.83 23.63 7.51
C ALA A 131 -2.51 24.40 7.49
N GLU A 132 -1.72 24.24 6.42
CA GLU A 132 -0.45 24.97 6.25
C GLU A 132 -0.66 26.47 6.08
N PHE A 133 -1.71 26.87 5.40
CA PHE A 133 -2.06 28.28 5.24
C PHE A 133 -2.49 28.91 6.58
N ASN A 134 -3.36 28.24 7.32
CA ASN A 134 -3.86 28.74 8.62
C ASN A 134 -2.69 28.85 9.62
N GLN A 135 -1.82 27.85 9.69
CA GLN A 135 -0.62 27.91 10.50
C GLN A 135 0.26 29.10 10.15
N TRP A 136 0.45 29.34 8.83
CA TRP A 136 1.23 30.47 8.36
C TRP A 136 0.58 31.82 8.74
N VAL A 137 -0.76 31.93 8.69
CA VAL A 137 -1.49 33.13 9.13
C VAL A 137 -1.31 33.36 10.62
N GLU A 138 -1.41 32.32 11.44
CA GLU A 138 -1.22 32.37 12.90
C GLU A 138 0.21 32.80 13.27
N GLU A 139 1.22 32.30 12.55
CA GLU A 139 2.63 32.63 12.75
C GLU A 139 2.99 34.05 12.28
N ASN A 140 2.25 34.61 11.32
CA ASN A 140 2.52 35.93 10.70
C ASN A 140 1.39 36.94 10.97
N GLY A 141 1.03 37.10 12.23
CA GLY A 141 -0.14 37.85 12.73
C GLY A 141 -0.38 39.27 12.25
N ASP A 142 0.49 39.87 11.42
CA ASP A 142 0.35 41.18 10.79
C ASP A 142 -0.25 41.10 9.36
N SER A 143 -0.71 39.92 8.93
CA SER A 143 -1.31 39.78 7.59
C SER A 143 -2.79 40.15 7.60
N ASP A 144 -3.24 40.92 6.60
CA ASP A 144 -4.67 41.19 6.32
C ASP A 144 -5.47 39.91 5.99
N LEU A 145 -4.83 38.74 6.12
CA LEU A 145 -5.39 37.42 5.82
C LEU A 145 -5.89 36.75 7.11
N SER A 146 -7.09 36.19 7.06
CA SER A 146 -7.68 35.40 8.13
C SER A 146 -7.59 33.91 7.86
N THR A 147 -7.66 33.10 8.92
CA THR A 147 -7.77 31.64 8.80
C THR A 147 -8.98 31.23 7.96
N ILE A 148 -8.86 30.11 7.29
CA ILE A 148 -9.85 29.60 6.33
C ILE A 148 -10.53 28.36 6.93
N THR A 149 -11.86 28.33 6.83
CA THR A 149 -12.67 27.12 6.98
C THR A 149 -12.92 26.49 5.61
N VAL A 150 -12.91 25.16 5.52
CA VAL A 150 -13.05 24.45 4.24
C VAL A 150 -14.52 24.13 3.98
N PRO A 151 -15.13 24.67 2.90
CA PRO A 151 -16.50 24.31 2.55
C PRO A 151 -16.54 22.88 2.01
N ALA A 152 -17.52 22.11 2.46
CA ALA A 152 -17.71 20.71 2.10
C ALA A 152 -19.14 20.42 1.68
N GLU A 153 -19.31 19.31 1.00
CA GLU A 153 -20.56 18.65 0.68
C GLU A 153 -20.60 17.30 1.40
N ILE A 154 -21.68 17.04 2.15
CA ILE A 154 -21.88 15.74 2.77
C ILE A 154 -22.35 14.76 1.69
N VAL A 155 -21.66 13.64 1.59
CA VAL A 155 -22.05 12.55 0.69
C VAL A 155 -22.61 11.39 1.49
N GLU A 156 -23.63 10.76 0.94
CA GLU A 156 -24.25 9.56 1.50
C GLU A 156 -23.81 8.33 0.70
N LEU A 157 -23.39 7.30 1.43
CA LEU A 157 -23.06 6.00 0.82
C LEU A 157 -24.32 5.30 0.33
N VAL A 158 -24.24 4.63 -0.81
CA VAL A 158 -25.32 3.78 -1.30
C VAL A 158 -25.49 2.59 -0.35
N LYS A 159 -26.70 2.05 -0.29
CA LYS A 159 -26.99 0.92 0.58
C LYS A 159 -26.05 -0.27 0.31
N GLY A 160 -25.26 -0.63 1.29
CA GLY A 160 -24.29 -1.73 1.21
C GLY A 160 -22.90 -1.32 0.74
N GLU A 161 -22.69 -0.07 0.37
CA GLU A 161 -21.37 0.48 0.01
C GLU A 161 -20.55 0.77 1.26
N THR A 162 -19.28 0.42 1.23
CA THR A 162 -18.32 0.77 2.27
C THR A 162 -17.62 2.10 1.95
N VAL A 163 -17.11 2.79 2.97
CA VAL A 163 -16.29 4.00 2.78
C VAL A 163 -15.07 3.71 1.92
N ALA A 164 -14.47 2.52 2.06
CA ALA A 164 -13.31 2.13 1.26
C ALA A 164 -13.65 2.02 -0.23
N GLU A 165 -14.78 1.41 -0.56
CA GLU A 165 -15.28 1.34 -1.95
C GLU A 165 -15.53 2.73 -2.50
N TYR A 166 -16.26 3.58 -1.77
CA TYR A 166 -16.54 4.96 -2.19
C TYR A 166 -15.26 5.77 -2.46
N ILE A 167 -14.29 5.76 -1.54
CA ILE A 167 -13.01 6.46 -1.72
C ILE A 167 -12.24 5.89 -2.93
N ASN A 168 -12.27 4.58 -3.14
CA ASN A 168 -11.63 3.94 -4.28
C ASN A 168 -12.26 4.40 -5.60
N ASP A 169 -13.59 4.40 -5.70
CA ASP A 169 -14.31 4.80 -6.91
C ASP A 169 -14.04 6.25 -7.29
N ILE A 170 -14.08 7.17 -6.33
CA ILE A 170 -13.71 8.58 -6.57
C ILE A 170 -12.28 8.68 -7.07
N ASN A 171 -11.36 7.99 -6.44
CA ASN A 171 -9.95 8.06 -6.77
C ASN A 171 -9.65 7.46 -8.16
N ILE A 172 -10.30 6.36 -8.53
CA ILE A 172 -10.17 5.74 -9.86
C ILE A 172 -10.62 6.71 -10.96
N THR A 173 -11.71 7.44 -10.73
CA THR A 173 -12.29 8.35 -11.73
C THR A 173 -11.52 9.67 -11.88
N LYS A 174 -10.86 10.15 -10.82
CA LYS A 174 -10.21 11.47 -10.81
C LYS A 174 -8.71 11.47 -11.13
N GLN A 175 -8.03 10.36 -10.92
CA GLN A 175 -6.58 10.24 -11.15
C GLN A 175 -6.24 8.84 -11.64
N GLU A 176 -5.37 8.75 -12.65
CA GLU A 176 -4.86 7.45 -13.11
C GLU A 176 -4.13 6.71 -11.97
N TRP A 177 -4.72 5.62 -11.53
CA TRP A 177 -4.15 4.74 -10.52
C TRP A 177 -3.04 3.88 -11.11
N LYS A 178 -1.96 3.74 -10.36
CA LYS A 178 -0.92 2.75 -10.65
C LYS A 178 -1.34 1.40 -10.06
N ILE A 179 -0.69 0.36 -10.53
CA ILE A 179 -0.99 -1.01 -10.07
C ILE A 179 -0.95 -1.16 -8.53
N ALA A 180 -0.03 -0.48 -7.86
CA ALA A 180 0.06 -0.52 -6.40
C ALA A 180 -1.17 0.09 -5.70
N ASP A 181 -1.75 1.15 -6.29
CA ASP A 181 -2.96 1.79 -5.76
C ASP A 181 -4.16 0.84 -5.86
N TYR A 182 -4.29 0.12 -6.99
CA TYR A 182 -5.33 -0.90 -7.18
C TYR A 182 -5.16 -2.09 -6.21
N VAL A 183 -3.93 -2.57 -6.01
CA VAL A 183 -3.64 -3.65 -5.05
C VAL A 183 -4.01 -3.22 -3.64
N GLN A 184 -3.65 -2.00 -3.25
CA GLN A 184 -3.99 -1.44 -1.95
C GLN A 184 -5.51 -1.28 -1.79
N GLY A 185 -6.20 -0.73 -2.79
CA GLY A 185 -7.65 -0.58 -2.80
C GLY A 185 -8.36 -1.94 -2.63
N ALA A 186 -7.96 -2.94 -3.41
CA ALA A 186 -8.51 -4.29 -3.31
C ALA A 186 -8.28 -4.93 -1.93
N ALA A 187 -7.08 -4.78 -1.36
CA ALA A 187 -6.78 -5.27 -0.01
C ALA A 187 -7.61 -4.55 1.07
N ASN A 188 -7.90 -3.27 0.91
CA ASN A 188 -8.74 -2.52 1.84
C ASN A 188 -10.22 -2.92 1.78
N VAL A 189 -10.73 -3.25 0.60
CA VAL A 189 -12.12 -3.75 0.42
C VAL A 189 -12.26 -5.18 0.96
N HIS A 190 -11.23 -6.01 0.76
CA HIS A 190 -11.25 -7.44 1.11
C HIS A 190 -10.25 -7.78 2.21
N LYS A 191 -10.43 -7.20 3.39
CA LYS A 191 -9.47 -7.27 4.52
C LYS A 191 -9.14 -8.69 4.98
N ASP A 192 -10.10 -9.61 4.90
CA ASP A 192 -9.90 -11.01 5.32
C ASP A 192 -9.21 -11.87 4.25
N ASN A 193 -8.95 -11.31 3.08
CA ASN A 193 -8.34 -12.05 1.98
C ASN A 193 -6.82 -12.07 2.10
N LYS A 194 -6.25 -13.17 2.61
CA LYS A 194 -4.81 -13.36 2.81
C LYS A 194 -3.97 -13.12 1.54
N PHE A 195 -4.48 -13.49 0.36
CA PHE A 195 -3.76 -13.29 -0.90
C PHE A 195 -3.58 -11.79 -1.21
N LEU A 196 -4.65 -11.01 -1.10
CA LEU A 196 -4.60 -9.57 -1.36
C LEU A 196 -3.75 -8.83 -0.33
N GLN A 197 -3.84 -9.20 0.95
CA GLN A 197 -2.98 -8.64 2.01
C GLN A 197 -1.50 -8.95 1.74
N THR A 198 -1.19 -10.19 1.34
CA THR A 198 0.19 -10.57 0.98
C THR A 198 0.70 -9.77 -0.22
N TYR A 199 -0.12 -9.63 -1.27
CA TYR A 199 0.25 -8.81 -2.44
C TYR A 199 0.54 -7.36 -2.06
N GLN A 200 -0.32 -6.74 -1.25
CA GLN A 200 -0.10 -5.39 -0.73
C GLN A 200 1.23 -5.29 0.02
N GLY A 201 1.56 -6.31 0.82
CA GLY A 201 2.82 -6.38 1.57
C GLY A 201 4.07 -6.40 0.69
N PHE A 202 4.00 -6.85 -0.54
CA PHE A 202 5.17 -7.05 -1.41
C PHE A 202 5.19 -6.18 -2.67
N ILE A 203 4.05 -5.62 -3.12
CA ILE A 203 3.98 -4.88 -4.38
C ILE A 203 4.90 -3.66 -4.38
N LYS A 204 5.58 -3.44 -5.51
CA LYS A 204 6.39 -2.25 -5.73
C LYS A 204 5.51 -1.01 -5.77
N SER A 205 5.79 -0.07 -4.89
CA SER A 205 5.09 1.21 -4.80
C SER A 205 6.08 2.36 -4.65
N LYS A 206 5.57 3.56 -4.52
CA LYS A 206 6.37 4.75 -4.25
C LYS A 206 7.00 4.70 -2.84
N GLU A 207 6.28 4.15 -1.88
CA GLU A 207 6.68 3.94 -0.48
C GLU A 207 7.62 2.73 -0.34
N ARG A 208 7.48 1.76 -1.26
CA ARG A 208 8.31 0.54 -1.32
C ARG A 208 8.98 0.43 -2.70
N PRO A 209 10.03 1.22 -2.97
CA PRO A 209 10.71 1.23 -4.26
C PRO A 209 11.41 -0.11 -4.57
N ASP A 210 11.83 -0.85 -3.53
CA ASP A 210 12.46 -2.17 -3.63
C ASP A 210 11.43 -3.32 -3.65
N GLY A 211 10.13 -3.02 -3.68
CA GLY A 211 9.06 -4.00 -3.79
C GLY A 211 9.05 -4.71 -5.13
N PHE A 212 8.21 -5.73 -5.23
CA PHE A 212 8.17 -6.64 -6.38
C PHE A 212 7.20 -6.14 -7.47
N PRO A 213 7.58 -6.24 -8.75
CA PRO A 213 6.64 -6.05 -9.86
C PRO A 213 5.51 -7.10 -9.81
N ILE A 214 4.31 -6.73 -10.28
CA ILE A 214 3.16 -7.65 -10.31
C ILE A 214 3.46 -8.96 -11.05
N SER A 215 4.18 -8.90 -12.15
CA SER A 215 4.55 -10.10 -12.92
C SER A 215 5.44 -11.07 -12.14
N THR A 216 6.30 -10.55 -11.25
CA THR A 216 7.14 -11.35 -10.37
C THR A 216 6.30 -11.94 -9.24
N LEU A 217 5.41 -11.17 -8.59
CA LEU A 217 4.49 -11.67 -7.58
C LEU A 217 3.56 -12.75 -8.12
N ASN A 218 3.03 -12.55 -9.34
CA ASN A 218 2.22 -13.55 -10.04
C ASN A 218 2.99 -14.88 -10.22
N ARG A 219 4.27 -14.82 -10.60
CA ARG A 219 5.10 -16.03 -10.70
C ARG A 219 5.36 -16.68 -9.36
N ILE A 220 5.62 -15.89 -8.33
CA ILE A 220 5.91 -16.39 -6.98
C ILE A 220 4.67 -17.07 -6.36
N PHE A 221 3.52 -16.41 -6.39
CA PHE A 221 2.34 -16.90 -5.69
C PHE A 221 1.40 -17.75 -6.54
N CYS A 222 1.37 -17.52 -7.87
CA CYS A 222 0.42 -18.22 -8.77
C CYS A 222 1.13 -19.10 -9.81
N GLY A 223 2.46 -19.05 -9.93
CA GLY A 223 3.21 -19.80 -10.93
C GLY A 223 3.10 -19.27 -12.35
N ASN A 224 2.32 -18.21 -12.60
CA ASN A 224 2.09 -17.63 -13.93
C ASN A 224 2.17 -16.11 -13.88
N GLN A 225 2.95 -15.49 -14.78
CA GLN A 225 3.17 -14.04 -14.81
C GLN A 225 1.94 -13.19 -15.10
N THR A 226 0.90 -13.76 -15.67
CA THR A 226 -0.35 -13.09 -16.08
C THR A 226 -1.55 -13.53 -15.24
N ALA A 227 -1.31 -14.18 -14.08
CA ALA A 227 -2.36 -14.79 -13.28
C ALA A 227 -3.43 -13.80 -12.81
N ILE A 228 -3.01 -12.59 -12.41
CA ILE A 228 -3.92 -11.49 -12.05
C ILE A 228 -3.38 -10.19 -12.65
N SER A 229 -4.26 -9.40 -13.23
CA SER A 229 -3.92 -8.15 -13.92
C SER A 229 -4.35 -6.91 -13.12
N GLN A 230 -3.92 -5.73 -13.58
CA GLN A 230 -4.40 -4.46 -13.04
C GLN A 230 -5.92 -4.33 -13.17
N LYS A 231 -6.51 -4.83 -14.28
CA LYS A 231 -7.97 -4.81 -14.47
C LYS A 231 -8.69 -5.66 -13.41
N ASP A 232 -8.13 -6.81 -13.06
CA ASP A 232 -8.70 -7.69 -12.04
C ASP A 232 -8.65 -7.01 -10.66
N PHE A 233 -7.55 -6.35 -10.30
CA PHE A 233 -7.46 -5.57 -9.08
C PHE A 233 -8.44 -4.39 -9.08
N SER A 234 -8.65 -3.72 -10.22
CA SER A 234 -9.65 -2.66 -10.35
C SER A 234 -11.07 -3.17 -10.06
N LEU A 235 -11.42 -4.34 -10.57
CA LEU A 235 -12.72 -4.98 -10.26
C LEU A 235 -12.85 -5.33 -8.78
N LEU A 236 -11.78 -5.80 -8.15
CA LEU A 236 -11.76 -6.10 -6.71
C LEU A 236 -11.89 -4.83 -5.85
N CYS A 237 -11.40 -3.68 -6.32
CA CYS A 237 -11.54 -2.40 -5.62
C CYS A 237 -12.98 -1.90 -5.58
N SER A 238 -13.74 -2.07 -6.67
CA SER A 238 -15.10 -1.54 -6.80
C SER A 238 -16.14 -2.39 -6.10
N GLY A 239 -15.78 -3.59 -5.60
CA GLY A 239 -16.75 -4.55 -5.06
C GLY A 239 -17.75 -5.07 -6.11
N ILE A 240 -17.78 -4.45 -7.29
CA ILE A 240 -18.67 -4.78 -8.40
C ILE A 240 -17.96 -5.71 -9.37
N THR A 241 -18.55 -6.83 -9.64
CA THR A 241 -18.01 -7.80 -10.58
C THR A 241 -18.69 -7.65 -11.94
N GLU A 242 -17.93 -7.38 -13.00
CA GLU A 242 -18.47 -7.50 -14.33
C GLU A 242 -19.04 -8.92 -14.57
N LYS A 243 -20.27 -9.01 -15.05
CA LYS A 243 -20.94 -10.27 -15.42
C LYS A 243 -21.16 -11.27 -14.27
N GLY A 244 -21.35 -10.80 -13.04
CA GLY A 244 -21.67 -11.67 -11.90
C GLY A 244 -20.50 -12.53 -11.40
N LYS A 245 -19.26 -12.24 -11.80
CA LYS A 245 -18.07 -12.86 -11.17
C LYS A 245 -17.93 -12.37 -9.74
N ILE A 246 -17.78 -13.28 -8.81
CA ILE A 246 -17.50 -12.97 -7.42
C ILE A 246 -15.97 -12.94 -7.17
N GLN A 247 -15.55 -12.36 -6.06
CA GLN A 247 -14.14 -12.24 -5.68
C GLN A 247 -13.32 -13.52 -5.89
N LYS A 248 -13.84 -14.67 -5.50
CA LYS A 248 -13.18 -15.97 -5.66
C LYS A 248 -12.94 -16.39 -7.11
N ASP A 249 -13.74 -15.85 -8.05
CA ASP A 249 -13.59 -16.16 -9.47
C ASP A 249 -12.54 -15.26 -10.15
N ILE A 250 -12.22 -14.12 -9.52
CA ILE A 250 -11.21 -13.16 -10.01
C ILE A 250 -9.82 -13.54 -9.47
N ILE A 251 -9.74 -13.95 -8.21
CA ILE A 251 -8.49 -14.34 -7.58
C ILE A 251 -8.05 -15.70 -8.15
N PRO A 252 -6.85 -15.77 -8.77
CA PRO A 252 -6.37 -16.99 -9.39
C PRO A 252 -6.02 -18.06 -8.34
N ALA A 253 -5.87 -19.30 -8.79
CA ALA A 253 -5.25 -20.34 -7.97
C ALA A 253 -3.85 -19.88 -7.53
N HIS A 254 -3.56 -19.99 -6.23
CA HIS A 254 -2.35 -19.47 -5.63
C HIS A 254 -1.88 -20.33 -4.48
N ASN A 255 -0.60 -20.19 -4.11
CA ASN A 255 -0.04 -20.78 -2.91
C ASN A 255 0.88 -19.76 -2.21
N ILE A 256 0.30 -19.10 -1.19
CA ILE A 256 0.98 -18.06 -0.43
C ILE A 256 2.16 -18.65 0.34
N GLU A 257 1.98 -19.78 1.00
CA GLU A 257 3.00 -20.42 1.86
C GLU A 257 4.26 -20.77 1.07
N ASN A 258 4.09 -21.41 -0.08
CA ASN A 258 5.22 -21.75 -0.95
C ASN A 258 5.93 -20.49 -1.49
N GLY A 259 5.16 -19.46 -1.84
CA GLY A 259 5.73 -18.20 -2.32
C GLY A 259 6.52 -17.47 -1.23
N LEU A 260 6.00 -17.40 -0.01
CA LEU A 260 6.71 -16.83 1.14
C LEU A 260 7.96 -17.63 1.49
N LYS A 261 7.88 -18.97 1.50
CA LYS A 261 9.03 -19.85 1.72
C LYS A 261 10.13 -19.62 0.68
N PHE A 262 9.76 -19.49 -0.59
CA PHE A 262 10.74 -19.16 -1.65
C PHE A 262 11.45 -17.83 -1.37
N ILE A 263 10.71 -16.76 -1.03
CA ILE A 263 11.28 -15.44 -0.70
C ILE A 263 12.20 -15.56 0.51
N GLN A 264 11.77 -16.27 1.54
CA GLN A 264 12.56 -16.49 2.76
C GLN A 264 13.88 -17.19 2.44
N ILE A 265 13.87 -18.31 1.72
CA ILE A 265 15.09 -19.03 1.33
C ILE A 265 16.04 -18.09 0.55
N CYS A 266 15.53 -17.32 -0.41
CA CYS A 266 16.37 -16.37 -1.15
C CYS A 266 17.01 -15.32 -0.21
N ARG A 267 16.27 -14.79 0.76
CA ARG A 267 16.80 -13.85 1.75
C ARG A 267 17.85 -14.49 2.65
N GLU A 268 17.62 -15.71 3.14
CA GLU A 268 18.58 -16.49 3.93
C GLU A 268 19.88 -16.76 3.18
N LYS A 269 19.80 -16.94 1.84
CA LYS A 269 20.96 -17.04 0.94
C LYS A 269 21.59 -15.68 0.62
N GLY A 270 21.08 -14.61 1.22
CA GLY A 270 21.61 -13.26 1.15
C GLY A 270 21.25 -12.50 -0.14
N PHE A 271 20.24 -12.94 -0.91
CA PHE A 271 19.70 -12.12 -1.99
C PHE A 271 18.90 -10.96 -1.42
N LEU A 272 19.08 -9.76 -1.97
CA LEU A 272 18.29 -8.59 -1.60
C LEU A 272 16.94 -8.62 -2.31
N ASP A 273 15.93 -7.97 -1.75
CA ASP A 273 14.59 -7.91 -2.35
C ASP A 273 14.62 -7.40 -3.80
N LYS A 274 15.46 -6.41 -4.12
CA LYS A 274 15.68 -5.92 -5.49
C LYS A 274 16.19 -7.01 -6.47
N ASP A 275 16.89 -8.01 -5.95
CA ASP A 275 17.41 -9.14 -6.76
C ASP A 275 16.33 -10.21 -6.94
N ILE A 276 15.58 -10.50 -5.86
CA ILE A 276 14.43 -11.41 -5.88
C ILE A 276 13.31 -10.84 -6.76
N ALA A 277 13.12 -9.50 -6.75
CA ALA A 277 12.17 -8.80 -7.60
C ALA A 277 12.42 -8.95 -9.10
N LYS A 278 13.66 -9.27 -9.49
CA LYS A 278 13.96 -9.72 -10.86
C LYS A 278 13.42 -11.13 -11.05
N ARG A 279 12.71 -11.34 -12.17
CA ARG A 279 12.06 -12.63 -12.47
C ARG A 279 13.00 -13.85 -12.54
N PHE A 280 14.32 -13.65 -12.55
CA PHE A 280 15.29 -14.69 -12.90
C PHE A 280 15.25 -15.87 -11.90
N LEU A 281 15.35 -15.59 -10.60
CA LEU A 281 15.34 -16.64 -9.56
C LEU A 281 14.03 -17.42 -9.55
N ILE A 282 12.87 -16.72 -9.56
CA ILE A 282 11.57 -17.40 -9.55
C ILE A 282 11.28 -18.18 -10.83
N SER A 283 11.85 -17.76 -11.98
CA SER A 283 11.71 -18.54 -13.21
C SER A 283 12.40 -19.89 -13.09
N GLU A 284 13.67 -19.91 -12.67
CA GLU A 284 14.42 -21.16 -12.47
C GLU A 284 13.78 -22.04 -11.39
N PHE A 285 13.26 -21.45 -10.30
CA PHE A 285 12.50 -22.19 -9.28
C PHE A 285 11.29 -22.91 -9.88
N ASN A 286 10.49 -22.20 -10.68
CA ASN A 286 9.31 -22.77 -11.31
C ASN A 286 9.68 -23.81 -12.37
N ASP A 287 10.77 -23.63 -13.11
CA ASP A 287 11.27 -24.61 -14.09
C ASP A 287 11.67 -25.91 -13.39
N ILE A 288 12.40 -25.86 -12.27
CA ILE A 288 12.73 -27.05 -11.47
C ILE A 288 11.47 -27.70 -10.92
N LYS A 289 10.52 -26.90 -10.38
CA LYS A 289 9.26 -27.41 -9.86
C LYS A 289 8.46 -28.17 -10.92
N GLN A 290 8.46 -27.69 -12.16
CA GLN A 290 7.77 -28.33 -13.29
C GLN A 290 8.51 -29.56 -13.82
N GLY A 291 9.83 -29.50 -13.92
CA GLY A 291 10.65 -30.59 -14.44
C GLY A 291 10.90 -31.73 -13.43
N HIS A 292 10.82 -31.44 -12.13
CA HIS A 292 11.08 -32.37 -11.04
C HIS A 292 9.97 -32.37 -10.02
N SER A 293 10.12 -31.60 -8.93
CA SER A 293 9.11 -31.43 -7.89
C SER A 293 9.28 -30.11 -7.14
N LEU A 294 8.27 -29.74 -6.33
CA LEU A 294 8.34 -28.58 -5.46
C LEU A 294 9.44 -28.75 -4.38
N GLU A 295 9.54 -29.94 -3.82
CA GLU A 295 10.54 -30.28 -2.78
C GLU A 295 11.95 -30.14 -3.36
N LYS A 296 12.19 -30.65 -4.59
CA LYS A 296 13.47 -30.50 -5.28
C LYS A 296 13.81 -29.04 -5.54
N ALA A 297 12.83 -28.21 -5.95
CA ALA A 297 13.06 -26.79 -6.14
C ALA A 297 13.50 -26.11 -4.83
N PHE A 298 12.85 -26.40 -3.71
CA PHE A 298 13.26 -25.88 -2.41
C PHE A 298 14.63 -26.38 -1.97
N GLU A 299 14.94 -27.65 -2.19
CA GLU A 299 16.25 -28.25 -1.89
C GLU A 299 17.37 -27.53 -2.64
N VAL A 300 17.22 -27.37 -3.96
CA VAL A 300 18.18 -26.67 -4.83
C VAL A 300 18.44 -25.25 -4.33
N PHE A 301 17.37 -24.46 -4.08
CA PHE A 301 17.52 -23.09 -3.62
C PHE A 301 18.10 -23.02 -2.19
N SER A 302 17.79 -23.98 -1.33
CA SER A 302 18.37 -24.07 0.02
C SER A 302 19.85 -24.46 0.01
N SER A 303 20.34 -25.11 -1.03
CA SER A 303 21.74 -25.51 -1.15
C SER A 303 22.66 -24.46 -1.78
N ILE A 304 22.13 -23.33 -2.26
CA ILE A 304 22.92 -22.22 -2.81
C ILE A 304 23.96 -21.78 -1.76
N THR A 305 25.24 -21.86 -2.13
CA THR A 305 26.35 -21.38 -1.33
C THR A 305 26.68 -19.91 -1.63
N PRO A 306 27.46 -19.22 -0.78
CA PRO A 306 27.93 -17.86 -1.09
C PRO A 306 28.66 -17.75 -2.43
N ASN A 307 29.49 -18.76 -2.80
CA ASN A 307 30.19 -18.80 -4.07
C ASN A 307 29.23 -18.98 -5.26
N ASP A 308 28.21 -19.84 -5.11
CA ASP A 308 27.17 -19.99 -6.12
C ASP A 308 26.42 -18.69 -6.36
N LYS A 309 26.07 -18.00 -5.27
CA LYS A 309 25.41 -16.68 -5.35
C LYS A 309 26.29 -15.66 -6.08
N GLU A 310 27.58 -15.57 -5.73
CA GLU A 310 28.51 -14.63 -6.36
C GLU A 310 28.62 -14.88 -7.87
N ALA A 311 28.66 -16.13 -8.31
CA ALA A 311 28.67 -16.52 -9.73
C ALA A 311 27.40 -16.09 -10.50
N MET A 312 26.29 -15.82 -9.83
CA MET A 312 25.07 -15.32 -10.47
C MET A 312 25.11 -13.83 -10.80
N PHE A 313 26.11 -13.09 -10.30
CA PHE A 313 26.26 -11.66 -10.51
C PHE A 313 27.33 -11.35 -11.55
N ASN A 314 27.07 -10.37 -12.42
CA ASN A 314 28.05 -9.87 -13.37
C ASN A 314 29.08 -8.93 -12.71
N GLU A 315 30.10 -8.48 -13.46
CA GLU A 315 31.15 -7.56 -13.00
C GLU A 315 30.60 -6.26 -12.38
N ARG A 316 29.42 -5.81 -12.80
CA ARG A 316 28.72 -4.63 -12.24
C ARG A 316 27.89 -4.95 -10.99
N LYS A 317 28.05 -6.14 -10.42
CA LYS A 317 27.27 -6.64 -9.27
C LYS A 317 25.76 -6.63 -9.49
N ASN A 318 25.35 -6.87 -10.73
CA ASN A 318 23.94 -7.07 -11.06
C ASN A 318 23.66 -8.53 -11.32
N LEU A 319 22.54 -9.04 -10.78
CA LEU A 319 22.06 -10.38 -11.06
C LEU A 319 21.80 -10.55 -12.58
N GLY A 320 22.44 -11.52 -13.21
CA GLY A 320 22.33 -11.79 -14.64
C GLY A 320 21.44 -12.99 -14.93
N GLU A 321 20.50 -12.89 -15.88
CA GLU A 321 19.56 -13.98 -16.21
C GLU A 321 20.28 -15.26 -16.62
N LYS A 322 21.23 -15.14 -17.55
CA LYS A 322 22.04 -16.28 -18.05
C LYS A 322 22.88 -16.89 -16.92
N LEU A 323 23.52 -16.05 -16.09
CA LEU A 323 24.38 -16.52 -15.01
C LEU A 323 23.56 -17.25 -13.93
N VAL A 324 22.37 -16.77 -13.61
CA VAL A 324 21.45 -17.46 -12.69
C VAL A 324 21.09 -18.83 -13.22
N ARG A 325 20.69 -18.92 -14.49
CA ARG A 325 20.31 -20.19 -15.12
C ARG A 325 21.48 -21.20 -15.13
N GLU A 326 22.67 -20.80 -15.58
CA GLU A 326 23.85 -21.65 -15.63
C GLU A 326 24.24 -22.14 -14.24
N GLN A 327 24.21 -21.25 -13.24
CA GLN A 327 24.59 -21.62 -11.89
C GLN A 327 23.55 -22.53 -11.21
N ILE A 328 22.26 -22.26 -11.38
CA ILE A 328 21.19 -23.14 -10.88
C ILE A 328 21.27 -24.52 -11.49
N GLN A 329 21.49 -24.61 -12.82
CA GLN A 329 21.68 -25.89 -13.47
C GLN A 329 22.91 -26.64 -12.94
N THR A 330 24.00 -25.94 -12.63
CA THR A 330 25.18 -26.54 -11.98
C THR A 330 24.85 -27.12 -10.62
N ILE A 331 24.00 -26.39 -9.81
CA ILE A 331 23.56 -26.86 -8.49
C ILE A 331 22.65 -28.10 -8.62
N VAL A 332 21.71 -28.09 -9.56
CA VAL A 332 20.82 -29.24 -9.85
C VAL A 332 21.64 -30.50 -10.17
N ASN A 333 22.69 -30.35 -10.96
CA ASN A 333 23.54 -31.48 -11.38
C ASN A 333 24.49 -32.00 -10.28
N ARG A 334 24.69 -31.24 -9.19
CA ARG A 334 25.46 -31.67 -8.00
C ARG A 334 24.65 -32.53 -7.03
N GLN A 335 23.34 -32.51 -7.13
CA GLN A 335 22.37 -33.19 -6.24
C GLN A 335 21.77 -34.42 -6.93
#